data_43be5b965a20ea7ef24e403b5c3c4b7b
#
_entry.id   43be5b965a20ea7ef24e403b5c3c4b7b
#
_cell.length_a   1.000
_cell.length_b   1.000
_cell.length_c   1.000
_cell.angle_alpha   90.00
_cell.angle_beta   90.00
_cell.angle_gamma   90.00
#
_symmetry.space_group_name_H-M   'P 1'
#
loop_
_entity.id
_entity.type
_entity.pdbx_description
1 polymer ?
#
loop_
_entity_poly.entity_id
_entity_poly.type
_entity_poly.pdbx_seq_one_letter_code
_entity_poly.pdbx_strand_id
1 'polypeptide(L)'
;AKNYQSGLQTLRQIEFSLFDIHLYFDFYLEEDKTALDLLDSIRKKVAVIIPPEFNRFPNSFSHIFAGGYAAGYYSYKWAEVLSADAYSMFEESTEGTINRRISTRFRDEILAVGGSRKALESFIALRGREPKIDALLQHCGMAVK
;
A
#
# COMPACT_ATOMS: atom_id res chain seq x y z
N ALA A 1 -8.01 -0.46 20.33
CA ALA A 1 -7.77 0.86 19.72
C ALA A 1 -6.91 0.76 18.45
N LYS A 2 -5.87 -0.11 18.41
CA LYS A 2 -4.91 -0.19 17.28
C LYS A 2 -5.58 -0.39 15.93
N ASN A 3 -6.57 -1.25 15.83
CA ASN A 3 -7.24 -1.63 14.57
C ASN A 3 -8.60 -0.93 14.36
N TYR A 4 -8.87 0.15 15.12
CA TYR A 4 -10.10 0.91 14.96
C TYR A 4 -10.19 1.49 13.54
N GLN A 5 -11.26 1.15 12.82
CA GLN A 5 -11.52 1.57 11.44
C GLN A 5 -10.40 1.22 10.42
N SER A 6 -9.54 0.23 10.69
CA SER A 6 -8.45 -0.15 9.78
C SER A 6 -8.94 -0.50 8.37
N GLY A 7 -10.07 -1.22 8.25
CA GLY A 7 -10.69 -1.52 6.95
C GLY A 7 -11.13 -0.27 6.20
N LEU A 8 -11.78 0.69 6.90
CA LEU A 8 -12.20 1.96 6.31
C LEU A 8 -11.01 2.79 5.82
N GLN A 9 -9.95 2.86 6.64
CA GLN A 9 -8.72 3.56 6.25
C GLN A 9 -8.03 2.89 5.06
N THR A 10 -8.02 1.56 5.00
CA THR A 10 -7.45 0.81 3.87
C THR A 10 -8.22 1.08 2.58
N LEU A 11 -9.56 1.05 2.62
CA LEU A 11 -10.39 1.39 1.47
C LEU A 11 -10.17 2.84 1.00
N ARG A 12 -9.95 3.77 1.93
CA ARG A 12 -9.59 5.14 1.59
C ARG A 12 -8.26 5.24 0.84
N GLN A 13 -7.25 4.47 1.24
CA GLN A 13 -5.97 4.43 0.54
C GLN A 13 -6.08 3.75 -0.84
N ILE A 14 -6.96 2.76 -0.97
CA ILE A 14 -7.28 2.13 -2.25
C ILE A 14 -7.98 3.13 -3.18
N GLU A 15 -8.94 3.92 -2.68
CA GLU A 15 -9.58 5.00 -3.43
C GLU A 15 -8.54 5.96 -4.04
N PHE A 16 -7.58 6.41 -3.22
CA PHE A 16 -6.52 7.32 -3.67
C PHE A 16 -5.61 6.68 -4.71
N SER A 17 -5.23 5.43 -4.51
CA SER A 17 -4.36 4.69 -5.43
C SER A 17 -5.05 4.42 -6.77
N LEU A 18 -6.32 4.05 -6.75
CA LEU A 18 -7.10 3.84 -7.98
C LEU A 18 -7.31 5.16 -8.74
N PHE A 19 -7.63 6.25 -8.02
CA PHE A 19 -7.77 7.57 -8.64
C PHE A 19 -6.46 8.00 -9.31
N ASP A 20 -5.34 7.86 -8.64
CA ASP A 20 -4.03 8.18 -9.17
C ASP A 20 -3.71 7.37 -10.44
N ILE A 21 -3.81 6.05 -10.37
CA ILE A 21 -3.49 5.18 -11.51
C ILE A 21 -4.39 5.47 -12.71
N HIS A 22 -5.71 5.54 -12.51
CA HIS A 22 -6.64 5.81 -13.61
C HIS A 22 -6.46 7.21 -14.20
N LEU A 23 -6.18 8.22 -13.37
CA LEU A 23 -5.96 9.58 -13.84
C LEU A 23 -4.78 9.68 -14.82
N TYR A 24 -3.71 8.92 -14.58
CA TYR A 24 -2.49 8.96 -15.41
C TYR A 24 -2.40 7.86 -16.47
N PHE A 25 -3.24 6.83 -16.41
CA PHE A 25 -3.16 5.69 -17.32
C PHE A 25 -4.21 5.72 -18.44
N ASP A 26 -5.48 5.92 -18.11
CA ASP A 26 -6.58 5.75 -19.08
C ASP A 26 -7.59 6.91 -19.12
N PHE A 27 -7.52 7.86 -18.19
CA PHE A 27 -8.47 8.98 -18.13
C PHE A 27 -8.53 9.82 -19.42
N TYR A 28 -7.41 10.03 -20.09
CA TYR A 28 -7.34 10.81 -21.35
C TYR A 28 -8.08 10.16 -22.53
N LEU A 29 -8.47 8.91 -22.40
CA LEU A 29 -9.25 8.20 -23.42
C LEU A 29 -10.75 8.49 -23.34
N GLU A 30 -11.21 9.23 -22.32
CA GLU A 30 -12.60 9.51 -22.03
C GLU A 30 -12.90 10.99 -22.23
N GLU A 31 -13.20 11.44 -23.48
CA GLU A 31 -13.27 12.84 -23.89
C GLU A 31 -14.28 13.71 -23.09
N ASP A 32 -15.37 13.13 -22.58
CA ASP A 32 -16.46 13.85 -21.92
C ASP A 32 -16.41 13.78 -20.38
N LYS A 33 -15.37 13.19 -19.77
CA LYS A 33 -15.30 13.03 -18.31
C LYS A 33 -14.36 14.00 -17.64
N THR A 34 -14.76 14.48 -16.47
CA THR A 34 -13.92 15.28 -15.59
C THR A 34 -13.17 14.39 -14.58
N ALA A 35 -12.10 14.89 -13.97
CA ALA A 35 -11.41 14.22 -12.88
C ALA A 35 -12.32 13.94 -11.68
N LEU A 36 -13.37 14.74 -11.47
CA LEU A 36 -14.37 14.51 -10.44
C LEU A 36 -15.28 13.33 -10.79
N ASP A 37 -15.69 13.18 -12.05
CA ASP A 37 -16.47 12.02 -12.51
C ASP A 37 -15.68 10.73 -12.37
N LEU A 38 -14.39 10.75 -12.67
CA LEU A 38 -13.49 9.62 -12.42
C LEU A 38 -13.48 9.27 -10.93
N LEU A 39 -13.24 10.26 -10.05
CA LEU A 39 -13.21 10.04 -8.60
C LEU A 39 -14.53 9.47 -8.10
N ASP A 40 -15.65 9.98 -8.54
CA ASP A 40 -16.99 9.51 -8.14
C ASP A 40 -17.25 8.08 -8.62
N SER A 41 -16.78 7.72 -9.81
CA SER A 41 -16.87 6.33 -10.31
C SER A 41 -16.09 5.34 -9.44
N ILE A 42 -14.92 5.75 -8.95
CA ILE A 42 -14.09 4.95 -8.04
C ILE A 42 -14.74 4.88 -6.65
N ARG A 43 -15.22 5.98 -6.11
CA ARG A 43 -15.91 6.04 -4.82
C ARG A 43 -17.12 5.10 -4.77
N LYS A 44 -17.91 5.05 -5.83
CA LYS A 44 -19.05 4.10 -5.94
C LYS A 44 -18.63 2.63 -5.82
N LYS A 45 -17.37 2.30 -6.15
CA LYS A 45 -16.84 0.92 -6.08
C LYS A 45 -16.22 0.59 -4.72
N VAL A 46 -15.53 1.54 -4.09
CA VAL A 46 -14.68 1.24 -2.93
C VAL A 46 -15.01 2.05 -1.67
N ALA A 47 -15.63 3.22 -1.77
CA ALA A 47 -15.89 4.06 -0.61
C ALA A 47 -17.07 3.57 0.20
N VAL A 48 -16.88 3.48 1.53
CA VAL A 48 -17.98 3.21 2.48
C VAL A 48 -18.73 4.50 2.83
N ILE A 49 -17.97 5.59 2.96
CA ILE A 49 -18.52 6.93 3.22
C ILE A 49 -18.24 7.80 2.01
N ILE A 50 -19.29 8.22 1.31
CA ILE A 50 -19.17 9.11 0.16
C ILE A 50 -19.21 10.56 0.66
N PRO A 51 -18.17 11.36 0.39
CA PRO A 51 -18.17 12.78 0.74
C PRO A 51 -19.27 13.55 0.00
N PRO A 52 -19.72 14.71 0.53
CA PRO A 52 -20.74 15.53 -0.13
C PRO A 52 -20.22 16.08 -1.48
N GLU A 53 -21.14 16.41 -2.38
CA GLU A 53 -20.88 16.85 -3.76
C GLU A 53 -19.94 18.07 -3.89
N PHE A 54 -19.91 18.94 -2.89
CA PHE A 54 -18.98 20.06 -2.87
C PHE A 54 -17.53 19.69 -2.57
N ASN A 55 -17.25 18.42 -2.23
CA ASN A 55 -15.88 17.96 -1.97
C ASN A 55 -15.02 18.03 -3.23
N ARG A 56 -13.90 18.71 -3.13
CA ARG A 56 -12.92 18.90 -4.22
C ARG A 56 -11.58 18.28 -3.84
N PHE A 57 -11.60 17.05 -3.34
CA PHE A 57 -10.39 16.34 -2.90
C PHE A 57 -9.23 16.37 -3.92
N PRO A 58 -9.45 16.21 -5.24
CA PRO A 58 -8.34 16.24 -6.20
C PRO A 58 -7.55 17.55 -6.15
N ASN A 59 -8.20 18.69 -5.88
CA ASN A 59 -7.54 19.99 -5.81
C ASN A 59 -6.55 20.14 -4.64
N SER A 60 -6.64 19.26 -3.64
CA SER A 60 -5.75 19.23 -2.48
C SER A 60 -4.80 18.03 -2.45
N PHE A 61 -4.89 17.18 -3.47
CA PHE A 61 -4.09 15.94 -3.53
C PHE A 61 -2.68 16.20 -4.10
N SER A 62 -1.90 16.99 -3.38
CA SER A 62 -0.56 17.42 -3.80
C SER A 62 0.41 16.27 -4.09
N HIS A 63 0.26 15.11 -3.45
CA HIS A 63 1.13 13.95 -3.65
C HIS A 63 1.31 13.59 -5.12
N ILE A 64 0.21 13.53 -5.87
CA ILE A 64 0.24 13.08 -7.27
C ILE A 64 0.43 14.23 -8.28
N PHE A 65 0.29 15.49 -7.86
CA PHE A 65 0.47 16.65 -8.76
C PHE A 65 1.80 17.37 -8.54
N ALA A 66 2.24 17.52 -7.30
CA ALA A 66 3.46 18.25 -6.95
C ALA A 66 4.45 17.45 -6.08
N GLY A 67 4.02 16.32 -5.55
CA GLY A 67 4.81 15.51 -4.60
C GLY A 67 5.66 14.41 -5.21
N GLY A 68 5.67 14.23 -6.54
CA GLY A 68 6.45 13.20 -7.22
C GLY A 68 5.87 11.78 -7.14
N TYR A 69 4.59 11.62 -6.76
CA TYR A 69 3.91 10.32 -6.65
C TYR A 69 2.89 10.04 -7.75
N ALA A 70 2.96 10.77 -8.88
CA ALA A 70 2.09 10.54 -10.03
C ALA A 70 2.21 9.10 -10.52
N ALA A 71 1.08 8.40 -10.67
CA ALA A 71 0.97 6.97 -10.95
C ALA A 71 1.75 6.06 -9.97
N GLY A 72 2.10 6.58 -8.79
CA GLY A 72 2.94 5.91 -7.81
C GLY A 72 2.38 5.91 -6.38
N TYR A 73 1.20 6.49 -6.13
CA TYR A 73 0.64 6.57 -4.78
C TYR A 73 0.39 5.20 -4.13
N TYR A 74 0.07 4.19 -4.91
CA TYR A 74 -0.11 2.80 -4.44
C TYR A 74 1.12 2.26 -3.71
N SER A 75 2.31 2.82 -3.95
CA SER A 75 3.57 2.36 -3.36
C SER A 75 3.57 2.43 -1.83
N TYR A 76 2.79 3.32 -1.21
CA TYR A 76 2.62 3.37 0.24
C TYR A 76 2.03 2.06 0.79
N LYS A 77 0.94 1.57 0.17
CA LYS A 77 0.33 0.30 0.58
C LYS A 77 1.17 -0.90 0.19
N TRP A 78 1.86 -0.83 -0.93
CA TRP A 78 2.80 -1.87 -1.34
C TRP A 78 3.94 -2.02 -0.34
N ALA A 79 4.51 -0.92 0.13
CA ALA A 79 5.56 -0.93 1.15
C ALA A 79 5.05 -1.50 2.49
N GLU A 80 3.79 -1.23 2.87
CA GLU A 80 3.18 -1.83 4.05
C GLU A 80 3.04 -3.36 3.93
N VAL A 81 2.67 -3.89 2.76
CA VAL A 81 2.64 -5.34 2.51
C VAL A 81 4.02 -5.95 2.73
N LEU A 82 5.05 -5.36 2.12
CA LEU A 82 6.42 -5.85 2.23
C LEU A 82 6.94 -5.80 3.67
N SER A 83 6.71 -4.69 4.37
CA SER A 83 7.17 -4.52 5.74
C SER A 83 6.47 -5.46 6.72
N ALA A 84 5.15 -5.65 6.57
CA ALA A 84 4.38 -6.56 7.40
C ALA A 84 4.83 -8.02 7.21
N ASP A 85 5.01 -8.45 5.95
CA ASP A 85 5.46 -9.80 5.65
C ASP A 85 6.92 -10.04 6.05
N ALA A 86 7.80 -9.02 5.95
CA ALA A 86 9.16 -9.12 6.48
C ALA A 86 9.15 -9.23 8.01
N TYR A 87 8.28 -8.48 8.70
CA TYR A 87 8.17 -8.53 10.16
C TYR A 87 7.58 -9.85 10.65
N SER A 88 6.68 -10.49 9.89
CA SER A 88 6.11 -11.78 10.28
C SER A 88 7.16 -12.90 10.46
N MET A 89 8.36 -12.77 9.86
CA MET A 89 9.47 -13.69 10.14
C MET A 89 9.85 -13.71 11.63
N PHE A 90 9.79 -12.56 12.28
CA PHE A 90 10.10 -12.45 13.70
C PHE A 90 8.96 -13.00 14.57
N GLU A 91 7.73 -12.83 14.12
CA GLU A 91 6.54 -13.35 14.81
C GLU A 91 6.44 -14.89 14.69
N GLU A 92 6.85 -15.45 13.56
CA GLU A 92 6.91 -16.88 13.29
C GLU A 92 8.07 -17.59 14.05
N SER A 93 9.01 -16.81 14.58
CA SER A 93 10.19 -17.35 15.27
C SER A 93 9.86 -17.88 16.65
N THR A 94 10.27 -19.11 16.93
CA THR A 94 10.18 -19.71 18.28
C THR A 94 11.15 -19.08 19.28
N GLU A 95 12.16 -18.36 18.81
CA GLU A 95 13.17 -17.67 19.64
C GLU A 95 12.71 -16.25 20.06
N GLY A 96 11.45 -15.88 19.73
CA GLY A 96 10.88 -14.57 20.01
C GLY A 96 11.25 -13.50 18.98
N THR A 97 10.78 -12.27 19.23
CA THR A 97 10.92 -11.15 18.29
C THR A 97 12.35 -10.61 18.16
N ILE A 98 13.27 -10.97 19.06
CA ILE A 98 14.69 -10.61 18.97
C ILE A 98 15.49 -11.83 18.55
N ASN A 99 15.36 -12.23 17.29
CA ASN A 99 16.12 -13.32 16.70
C ASN A 99 17.31 -12.75 15.92
N ARG A 100 18.54 -13.00 16.42
CA ARG A 100 19.76 -12.46 15.83
C ARG A 100 19.97 -12.95 14.38
N ARG A 101 19.62 -14.20 14.08
CA ARG A 101 19.77 -14.78 12.73
C ARG A 101 18.87 -14.06 11.74
N ILE A 102 17.61 -13.83 12.11
CA ILE A 102 16.64 -13.10 11.26
C ILE A 102 17.08 -11.64 11.11
N SER A 103 17.47 -10.97 12.21
CA SER A 103 17.94 -9.59 12.18
C SER A 103 19.17 -9.41 11.29
N THR A 104 20.14 -10.33 11.36
CA THR A 104 21.32 -10.31 10.50
C THR A 104 20.93 -10.48 9.03
N ARG A 105 20.05 -11.43 8.72
CA ARG A 105 19.56 -11.65 7.36
C ARG A 105 18.79 -10.44 6.83
N PHE A 106 17.94 -9.80 7.64
CA PHE A 106 17.25 -8.58 7.27
C PHE A 106 18.23 -7.44 6.96
N ARG A 107 19.25 -7.27 7.81
CA ARG A 107 20.32 -6.29 7.57
C ARG A 107 21.02 -6.56 6.25
N ASP A 108 21.42 -7.78 5.99
CA ASP A 108 22.28 -8.13 4.86
C ASP A 108 21.51 -8.14 3.54
N GLU A 109 20.25 -8.60 3.53
CA GLU A 109 19.45 -8.77 2.31
C GLU A 109 18.59 -7.54 1.95
N ILE A 110 18.32 -6.65 2.91
CA ILE A 110 17.51 -5.46 2.70
C ILE A 110 18.31 -4.19 2.90
N LEU A 111 18.84 -3.98 4.12
CA LEU A 111 19.46 -2.69 4.46
C LEU A 111 20.80 -2.48 3.77
N ALA A 112 21.65 -3.50 3.73
CA ALA A 112 22.99 -3.40 3.18
C ALA A 112 22.99 -3.32 1.64
N VAL A 113 22.03 -3.97 0.98
CA VAL A 113 21.94 -3.94 -0.49
C VAL A 113 21.31 -2.66 -1.01
N GLY A 114 20.41 -2.03 -0.25
CA GLY A 114 19.73 -0.79 -0.67
C GLY A 114 19.11 -0.93 -2.06
N GLY A 115 19.39 0.02 -2.95
CA GLY A 115 18.91 0.03 -4.34
C GLY A 115 19.80 -0.74 -5.35
N SER A 116 20.83 -1.46 -4.90
CA SER A 116 21.76 -2.16 -5.80
C SER A 116 21.21 -3.43 -6.43
N ARG A 117 20.06 -3.93 -5.94
CA ARG A 117 19.37 -5.13 -6.42
C ARG A 117 17.86 -4.84 -6.51
N LYS A 118 17.14 -5.52 -7.40
CA LYS A 118 15.68 -5.37 -7.51
C LYS A 118 14.99 -5.68 -6.17
N ALA A 119 14.01 -4.89 -5.78
CA ALA A 119 13.32 -5.03 -4.51
C ALA A 119 12.70 -6.42 -4.29
N LEU A 120 12.11 -7.02 -5.33
CA LEU A 120 11.54 -8.36 -5.27
C LEU A 120 12.63 -9.42 -5.02
N GLU A 121 13.78 -9.31 -5.68
CA GLU A 121 14.91 -10.22 -5.47
C GLU A 121 15.45 -10.12 -4.04
N SER A 122 15.55 -8.91 -3.49
CA SER A 122 15.93 -8.67 -2.09
C SER A 122 14.92 -9.28 -1.13
N PHE A 123 13.63 -9.12 -1.41
CA PHE A 123 12.58 -9.70 -0.58
C PHE A 123 12.61 -11.24 -0.61
N ILE A 124 12.79 -11.84 -1.80
CA ILE A 124 12.91 -13.32 -1.94
C ILE A 124 14.16 -13.81 -1.22
N ALA A 125 15.29 -13.11 -1.33
CA ALA A 125 16.50 -13.45 -0.59
C ALA A 125 16.29 -13.40 0.92
N LEU A 126 15.53 -12.43 1.42
CA LEU A 126 15.14 -12.36 2.83
C LEU A 126 14.16 -13.46 3.24
N ARG A 127 13.05 -13.62 2.50
CA ARG A 127 11.87 -14.38 2.94
C ARG A 127 11.86 -15.82 2.43
N GLY A 128 12.62 -16.10 1.35
CA GLY A 128 12.63 -17.41 0.65
C GLY A 128 11.42 -17.61 -0.27
N ARG A 129 10.58 -16.60 -0.45
CA ARG A 129 9.37 -16.60 -1.29
C ARG A 129 8.97 -15.20 -1.69
N GLU A 130 8.03 -15.07 -2.60
CA GLU A 130 7.39 -13.81 -2.93
C GLU A 130 6.55 -13.27 -1.77
N PRO A 131 6.29 -11.93 -1.75
CA PRO A 131 5.46 -11.28 -0.75
C PRO A 131 4.03 -11.82 -0.71
N LYS A 132 3.43 -11.84 0.49
CA LYS A 132 2.03 -12.15 0.73
C LYS A 132 1.36 -11.05 1.55
N ILE A 133 0.06 -10.86 1.31
CA ILE A 133 -0.71 -9.82 1.99
C ILE A 133 -1.21 -10.26 3.38
N ASP A 134 -1.12 -11.55 3.68
CA ASP A 134 -1.71 -12.14 4.88
C ASP A 134 -1.25 -11.47 6.19
N ALA A 135 0.05 -11.18 6.30
CA ALA A 135 0.61 -10.53 7.49
C ALA A 135 0.03 -9.12 7.68
N LEU A 136 -0.13 -8.34 6.61
CA LEU A 136 -0.74 -7.02 6.69
C LEU A 136 -2.20 -7.10 7.15
N LEU A 137 -2.99 -8.03 6.56
CA LEU A 137 -4.38 -8.23 6.96
C LEU A 137 -4.49 -8.64 8.43
N GLN A 138 -3.62 -9.54 8.90
CA GLN A 138 -3.54 -9.95 10.29
C GLN A 138 -3.21 -8.77 11.22
N HIS A 139 -2.19 -7.98 10.89
CA HIS A 139 -1.78 -6.82 11.68
C HIS A 139 -2.85 -5.74 11.77
N CYS A 140 -3.65 -5.62 10.72
CA CYS A 140 -4.79 -4.70 10.66
C CYS A 140 -6.09 -5.27 11.27
N GLY A 141 -6.07 -6.52 11.76
CA GLY A 141 -7.26 -7.17 12.31
C GLY A 141 -8.33 -7.50 11.27
N MET A 142 -7.95 -7.60 10.00
CA MET A 142 -8.84 -7.92 8.86
C MET A 142 -8.72 -9.37 8.39
N ALA A 143 -7.82 -10.17 8.96
CA ALA A 143 -7.67 -11.57 8.61
C ALA A 143 -8.92 -12.36 9.04
N VAL A 144 -9.51 -13.08 8.09
CA VAL A 144 -10.55 -14.06 8.39
C VAL A 144 -9.84 -15.31 8.94
N LYS A 145 -10.27 -15.75 10.12
CA LYS A 145 -9.77 -17.02 10.72
C LYS A 145 -10.33 -18.21 9.99
#